data_cba0c57df034973f0e0ed25774bd279e
#
_entry.id   cba0c57df034973f0e0ed25774bd279e
#
_cell.length_a   1.000
_cell.length_b   1.000
_cell.length_c   1.000
_cell.angle_alpha   90.00
_cell.angle_beta   90.00
_cell.angle_gamma   90.00
#
_symmetry.space_group_name_H-M   'P 1'
#
loop_
_entity.id
_entity.type
_entity.pdbx_description
1 polymer ?
#
loop_
_entity_poly.entity_id
_entity_poly.type
_entity_poly.pdbx_seq_one_letter_code
_entity_poly.pdbx_strand_id
1 'polypeptide(L)'
;SAGELYQVTYTAPLTGSLRQGSAAALFAALQRAQPGGYAAHMAAGPEPVLSVSPELFFDWHDASGGGRILARPMKGTAARGATPADDAAQAAHLRASPKERAENVMIVDLLRNDLSRIAQPHSVRVPALFHTEGLPTVWQMTSDVQARTRPGTTLGDVFAALFPCGSVTGAPKVRAMQMIRALEAAPRGVYCGAIGVVRPAGVAGPDGLCSVAATFNVPIRTVVLRAGADGATTATCGIGSGITSGATADA
;
A
#
# COMPACT_ATOMS: atom_id res chain seq x y z
N SER A 1 4.14 23.49 -11.69
CA SER A 1 5.03 23.32 -12.86
C SER A 1 4.36 22.40 -13.86
N ALA A 2 3.96 22.95 -15.00
CA ALA A 2 3.27 22.18 -16.04
C ALA A 2 4.20 21.07 -16.56
N GLY A 3 3.74 19.81 -16.46
CA GLY A 3 4.33 18.68 -17.16
C GLY A 3 5.40 17.87 -16.44
N GLU A 4 5.78 18.17 -15.19
CA GLU A 4 6.82 17.43 -14.49
C GLU A 4 6.30 16.19 -13.72
N LEU A 5 5.03 16.19 -13.35
CA LEU A 5 4.37 15.13 -12.59
C LEU A 5 2.98 14.87 -13.14
N TYR A 6 2.61 13.60 -13.20
CA TYR A 6 1.21 13.20 -13.43
C TYR A 6 0.42 13.22 -12.11
N GLN A 7 1.06 12.77 -11.05
CA GLN A 7 0.51 12.72 -9.70
C GLN A 7 1.62 12.79 -8.66
N VAL A 8 1.33 13.45 -7.53
CA VAL A 8 2.11 13.34 -6.29
C VAL A 8 1.16 13.07 -5.13
N THR A 9 1.53 12.16 -4.24
CA THR A 9 0.79 11.93 -2.99
C THR A 9 1.38 12.82 -1.91
N TYR A 10 0.63 13.83 -1.48
CA TYR A 10 0.99 14.70 -0.35
C TYR A 10 0.38 14.16 0.94
N THR A 11 1.13 14.20 2.03
CA THR A 11 0.71 13.63 3.31
C THR A 11 0.93 14.59 4.46
N ALA A 12 0.12 14.42 5.51
CA ALA A 12 0.24 15.13 6.77
C ALA A 12 -0.02 14.18 7.95
N PRO A 13 0.61 14.39 9.12
CA PRO A 13 0.30 13.63 10.33
C PRO A 13 -0.97 14.17 10.99
N LEU A 14 -1.86 13.26 11.36
CA LEU A 14 -2.95 13.51 12.31
C LEU A 14 -2.51 12.98 13.67
N THR A 15 -2.51 13.82 14.70
CA THR A 15 -2.10 13.44 16.05
C THR A 15 -3.24 13.56 17.04
N GLY A 16 -3.24 12.67 18.03
CA GLY A 16 -4.20 12.68 19.13
C GLY A 16 -3.60 12.01 20.36
N SER A 17 -4.32 12.05 21.49
CA SER A 17 -3.90 11.40 22.73
C SER A 17 -4.72 10.15 23.00
N LEU A 18 -4.08 9.04 23.27
CA LEU A 18 -4.72 7.85 23.79
C LEU A 18 -4.88 8.03 25.30
N ARG A 19 -6.10 8.40 25.73
CA ARG A 19 -6.38 8.72 27.13
C ARG A 19 -6.64 7.49 27.98
N GLN A 20 -7.17 6.41 27.38
CA GLN A 20 -7.55 5.19 28.09
C GLN A 20 -7.36 3.98 27.17
N GLY A 21 -7.12 2.82 27.76
CA GLY A 21 -6.95 1.56 27.04
C GLY A 21 -5.49 1.26 26.68
N SER A 22 -5.29 0.10 26.06
CA SER A 22 -3.98 -0.36 25.63
C SER A 22 -3.85 -0.28 24.10
N ALA A 23 -2.62 -0.37 23.60
CA ALA A 23 -2.34 -0.51 22.17
C ALA A 23 -3.12 -1.68 21.55
N ALA A 24 -3.19 -2.83 22.25
CA ALA A 24 -3.93 -4.00 21.79
C ALA A 24 -5.45 -3.74 21.70
N ALA A 25 -6.02 -3.02 22.67
CA ALA A 25 -7.43 -2.66 22.64
C ALA A 25 -7.77 -1.69 21.50
N LEU A 26 -6.90 -0.70 21.25
CA LEU A 26 -7.04 0.20 20.13
C LEU A 26 -6.89 -0.57 18.81
N PHE A 27 -5.90 -1.45 18.67
CA PHE A 27 -5.75 -2.28 17.47
C PHE A 27 -6.99 -3.14 17.20
N ALA A 28 -7.53 -3.79 18.23
CA ALA A 28 -8.75 -4.58 18.09
C ALA A 28 -9.96 -3.73 17.65
N ALA A 29 -10.06 -2.49 18.11
CA ALA A 29 -11.10 -1.56 17.67
C ALA A 29 -10.93 -1.16 16.20
N LEU A 30 -9.72 -0.82 15.79
CA LEU A 30 -9.38 -0.50 14.39
C LEU A 30 -9.65 -1.69 13.46
N GLN A 31 -9.27 -2.91 13.87
CA GLN A 31 -9.49 -4.13 13.10
C GLN A 31 -10.98 -4.47 12.93
N ARG A 32 -11.81 -4.21 13.96
CA ARG A 32 -13.27 -4.35 13.84
C ARG A 32 -13.88 -3.33 12.87
N ALA A 33 -13.36 -2.11 12.87
CA ALA A 33 -13.81 -1.06 11.95
C ALA A 33 -13.36 -1.29 10.50
N GLN A 34 -12.23 -1.97 10.33
CA GLN A 34 -11.64 -2.32 9.03
C GLN A 34 -11.29 -3.81 9.01
N PRO A 35 -12.27 -4.72 8.92
CA PRO A 35 -11.99 -6.15 8.82
C PRO A 35 -11.39 -6.49 7.46
N GLY A 36 -10.60 -7.55 7.42
CA GLY A 36 -9.89 -7.97 6.22
C GLY A 36 -8.61 -7.17 5.98
N GLY A 37 -7.97 -7.39 4.85
CA GLY A 37 -6.71 -6.75 4.48
C GLY A 37 -5.49 -7.35 5.20
N TYR A 38 -4.47 -6.52 5.33
CA TYR A 38 -3.13 -6.92 5.78
C TYR A 38 -2.82 -6.27 7.13
N ALA A 39 -3.63 -6.59 8.15
CA ALA A 39 -3.50 -6.01 9.48
C ALA A 39 -2.25 -6.54 10.21
N ALA A 40 -1.58 -5.65 10.96
CA ALA A 40 -0.41 -5.97 11.75
C ALA A 40 -0.37 -5.16 13.04
N HIS A 41 -0.12 -5.82 14.17
CA HIS A 41 0.17 -5.20 15.46
C HIS A 41 1.63 -5.50 15.84
N MET A 42 2.48 -4.49 15.77
CA MET A 42 3.88 -4.59 16.14
C MET A 42 4.06 -3.94 17.51
N ALA A 43 4.18 -4.78 18.54
CA ALA A 43 4.32 -4.32 19.93
C ALA A 43 5.79 -4.25 20.39
N ALA A 44 6.71 -4.84 19.64
CA ALA A 44 8.14 -4.82 19.94
C ALA A 44 8.74 -3.45 19.57
N GLY A 45 9.53 -2.89 20.50
CA GLY A 45 10.16 -1.59 20.30
C GLY A 45 9.48 -0.47 21.09
N PRO A 46 10.07 0.74 21.03
CA PRO A 46 9.61 1.88 21.83
C PRO A 46 8.29 2.49 21.34
N GLU A 47 7.93 2.22 20.10
CA GLU A 47 6.76 2.80 19.44
C GLU A 47 5.90 1.67 18.83
N PRO A 48 4.85 1.20 19.52
CA PRO A 48 3.91 0.25 18.97
C PRO A 48 3.28 0.75 17.65
N VAL A 49 3.20 -0.12 16.65
CA VAL A 49 2.61 0.18 15.34
C VAL A 49 1.34 -0.66 15.16
N LEU A 50 0.24 0.01 14.88
CA LEU A 50 -1.09 -0.58 14.70
C LEU A 50 -1.54 -0.31 13.27
N SER A 51 -1.35 -1.28 12.38
CA SER A 51 -1.70 -1.16 10.97
C SER A 51 -2.96 -1.98 10.65
N VAL A 52 -3.95 -1.36 10.03
CA VAL A 52 -5.11 -2.05 9.44
C VAL A 52 -5.19 -1.78 7.95
N SER A 53 -4.03 -1.84 7.30
CA SER A 53 -3.90 -1.55 5.88
C SER A 53 -4.72 -2.52 5.00
N PRO A 54 -5.51 -2.00 4.05
CA PRO A 54 -6.17 -2.83 3.05
C PRO A 54 -5.30 -3.12 1.83
N GLU A 55 -4.15 -2.45 1.68
CA GLU A 55 -3.39 -2.44 0.43
C GLU A 55 -2.21 -3.41 0.46
N LEU A 56 -2.19 -4.34 -0.50
CA LEU A 56 -1.06 -5.21 -0.75
C LEU A 56 0.04 -4.44 -1.48
N PHE A 57 1.22 -4.34 -0.87
CA PHE A 57 2.40 -3.83 -1.55
C PHE A 57 2.92 -4.87 -2.54
N PHE A 58 3.27 -6.05 -2.04
CA PHE A 58 3.54 -7.22 -2.86
C PHE A 58 3.38 -8.54 -2.07
N ASP A 59 3.10 -9.60 -2.79
CA ASP A 59 3.23 -10.99 -2.35
C ASP A 59 4.23 -11.68 -3.29
N TRP A 60 5.33 -12.17 -2.73
CA TRP A 60 6.41 -12.79 -3.49
C TRP A 60 6.72 -14.18 -2.94
N HIS A 61 6.78 -15.14 -3.83
CA HIS A 61 7.17 -16.52 -3.55
C HIS A 61 8.41 -16.84 -4.37
N ASP A 62 9.53 -17.03 -3.69
CA ASP A 62 10.77 -17.46 -4.32
C ASP A 62 10.68 -18.92 -4.79
N ALA A 63 11.38 -19.21 -5.90
CA ALA A 63 11.57 -20.55 -6.42
C ALA A 63 12.86 -20.64 -7.25
N SER A 64 13.50 -21.81 -7.29
CA SER A 64 14.78 -22.04 -7.99
C SER A 64 14.79 -21.67 -9.47
N GLY A 65 13.62 -21.82 -10.15
CA GLY A 65 13.43 -21.42 -11.56
C GLY A 65 12.95 -19.98 -11.76
N GLY A 66 13.00 -19.14 -10.71
CA GLY A 66 12.38 -17.82 -10.66
C GLY A 66 11.03 -17.83 -9.95
N GLY A 67 10.86 -16.91 -9.01
CA GLY A 67 9.68 -16.77 -8.16
C GLY A 67 8.49 -16.16 -8.88
N ARG A 68 7.37 -16.07 -8.16
CA ARG A 68 6.18 -15.33 -8.59
C ARG A 68 5.97 -14.12 -7.68
N ILE A 69 5.62 -13.00 -8.28
CA ILE A 69 5.31 -11.77 -7.55
C ILE A 69 3.97 -11.21 -8.02
N LEU A 70 3.17 -10.76 -7.06
CA LEU A 70 1.93 -10.03 -7.25
C LEU A 70 2.04 -8.70 -6.53
N ALA A 71 1.72 -7.59 -7.19
CA ALA A 71 1.42 -6.30 -6.58
C ALA A 71 -0.04 -5.94 -6.88
N ARG A 72 -0.75 -5.37 -5.87
CA ARG A 72 -2.17 -5.02 -6.02
C ARG A 72 -2.41 -3.59 -5.55
N PRO A 73 -2.14 -2.61 -6.41
CA PRO A 73 -2.44 -1.22 -6.13
C PRO A 73 -3.94 -0.99 -5.97
N MET A 74 -4.28 -0.06 -5.10
CA MET A 74 -5.63 0.33 -4.78
C MET A 74 -5.81 1.82 -5.09
N LYS A 75 -6.59 2.14 -6.13
CA LYS A 75 -6.89 3.51 -6.55
C LYS A 75 -8.34 3.59 -7.00
N GLY A 76 -9.03 4.60 -6.53
CA GLY A 76 -10.47 4.79 -6.74
C GLY A 76 -11.29 4.28 -5.57
N THR A 77 -12.13 5.16 -5.02
CA THR A 77 -12.97 4.90 -3.86
C THR A 77 -14.36 5.47 -4.09
N ALA A 78 -15.39 4.70 -3.75
CA ALA A 78 -16.77 5.19 -3.68
C ALA A 78 -17.41 4.78 -2.34
N ALA A 79 -18.36 5.59 -1.86
CA ALA A 79 -19.13 5.23 -0.69
C ALA A 79 -20.01 4.00 -0.95
N ARG A 80 -20.36 3.26 0.10
CA ARG A 80 -21.38 2.22 0.04
C ARG A 80 -22.76 2.86 -0.14
N GLY A 81 -23.62 2.21 -0.90
CA GLY A 81 -25.01 2.64 -1.05
C GLY A 81 -25.86 2.26 0.14
N ALA A 82 -26.92 3.04 0.39
CA ALA A 82 -27.87 2.79 1.47
C ALA A 82 -28.78 1.57 1.20
N THR A 83 -29.05 1.27 -0.06
CA THR A 83 -29.80 0.09 -0.50
C THR A 83 -28.92 -0.80 -1.39
N PRO A 84 -29.27 -2.09 -1.57
CA PRO A 84 -28.53 -2.96 -2.50
C PRO A 84 -28.46 -2.41 -3.93
N ALA A 85 -29.49 -1.72 -4.40
CA ALA A 85 -29.52 -1.11 -5.73
C ALA A 85 -28.57 0.09 -5.82
N ASP A 86 -28.58 0.98 -4.81
CA ASP A 86 -27.66 2.12 -4.73
C ASP A 86 -26.22 1.64 -4.61
N ASP A 87 -25.98 0.59 -3.82
CA ASP A 87 -24.66 0.02 -3.60
C ASP A 87 -24.07 -0.56 -4.90
N ALA A 88 -24.88 -1.29 -5.66
CA ALA A 88 -24.49 -1.77 -6.99
C ALA A 88 -24.24 -0.61 -7.98
N ALA A 89 -25.04 0.46 -7.92
CA ALA A 89 -24.85 1.66 -8.73
C ALA A 89 -23.55 2.38 -8.40
N GLN A 90 -23.18 2.50 -7.10
CA GLN A 90 -21.90 3.07 -6.67
C GLN A 90 -20.70 2.27 -7.19
N ALA A 91 -20.75 0.94 -7.10
CA ALA A 91 -19.71 0.07 -7.65
C ALA A 91 -19.58 0.20 -9.19
N ALA A 92 -20.71 0.28 -9.88
CA ALA A 92 -20.74 0.46 -11.34
C ALA A 92 -20.19 1.84 -11.74
N HIS A 93 -20.59 2.90 -11.03
CA HIS A 93 -20.09 4.25 -11.23
C HIS A 93 -18.56 4.33 -11.05
N LEU A 94 -18.05 3.77 -9.94
CA LEU A 94 -16.61 3.71 -9.68
C LEU A 94 -15.87 3.02 -10.82
N ARG A 95 -16.36 1.87 -11.28
CA ARG A 95 -15.75 1.12 -12.39
C ARG A 95 -15.79 1.86 -13.72
N ALA A 96 -16.83 2.66 -13.96
CA ALA A 96 -17.01 3.42 -15.20
C ALA A 96 -16.29 4.78 -15.19
N SER A 97 -15.88 5.29 -14.02
CA SER A 97 -15.29 6.62 -13.86
C SER A 97 -13.99 6.78 -14.69
N PRO A 98 -13.94 7.68 -15.68
CA PRO A 98 -12.71 7.91 -16.45
C PRO A 98 -11.55 8.40 -15.60
N LYS A 99 -11.82 9.24 -14.58
CA LYS A 99 -10.81 9.77 -13.65
C LYS A 99 -10.16 8.63 -12.84
N GLU A 100 -11.00 7.83 -12.16
CA GLU A 100 -10.51 6.74 -11.31
C GLU A 100 -9.75 5.67 -12.11
N ARG A 101 -10.23 5.38 -13.32
CA ARG A 101 -9.53 4.47 -14.25
C ARG A 101 -8.18 5.03 -14.70
N ALA A 102 -8.11 6.31 -15.03
CA ALA A 102 -6.85 6.95 -15.44
C ALA A 102 -5.81 6.94 -14.31
N GLU A 103 -6.22 7.25 -13.08
CA GLU A 103 -5.35 7.18 -11.89
C GLU A 103 -4.89 5.73 -11.62
N ASN A 104 -5.79 4.75 -11.74
CA ASN A 104 -5.46 3.34 -11.55
C ASN A 104 -4.46 2.85 -12.61
N VAL A 105 -4.71 3.12 -13.90
CA VAL A 105 -3.79 2.74 -15.00
C VAL A 105 -2.42 3.34 -14.83
N MET A 106 -2.33 4.60 -14.42
CA MET A 106 -1.04 5.26 -14.19
C MET A 106 -0.19 4.52 -13.13
N ILE A 107 -0.81 4.07 -12.03
CA ILE A 107 -0.10 3.30 -11.01
C ILE A 107 0.20 1.86 -11.47
N VAL A 108 -0.71 1.25 -12.23
CA VAL A 108 -0.45 -0.06 -12.87
C VAL A 108 0.77 0.02 -13.78
N ASP A 109 0.88 1.04 -14.63
CA ASP A 109 2.02 1.21 -15.53
C ASP A 109 3.33 1.47 -14.78
N LEU A 110 3.27 2.25 -13.70
CA LEU A 110 4.41 2.45 -12.82
C LEU A 110 4.88 1.11 -12.21
N LEU A 111 3.97 0.30 -11.70
CA LEU A 111 4.30 -1.02 -11.13
C LEU A 111 4.78 -2.01 -12.18
N ARG A 112 4.23 -1.98 -13.40
CA ARG A 112 4.75 -2.77 -14.53
C ARG A 112 6.21 -2.41 -14.83
N ASN A 113 6.53 -1.12 -14.84
CA ASN A 113 7.90 -0.64 -15.00
C ASN A 113 8.81 -1.13 -13.85
N ASP A 114 8.36 -0.98 -12.60
CA ASP A 114 9.12 -1.40 -11.42
C ASP A 114 9.38 -2.92 -11.44
N LEU A 115 8.35 -3.72 -11.68
CA LEU A 115 8.47 -5.18 -11.76
C LEU A 115 9.34 -5.62 -12.93
N SER A 116 9.36 -4.91 -14.05
CA SER A 116 10.18 -5.25 -15.21
C SER A 116 11.68 -5.29 -14.89
N ARG A 117 12.11 -4.57 -13.86
CA ARG A 117 13.52 -4.51 -13.40
C ARG A 117 14.02 -5.84 -12.83
N ILE A 118 13.11 -6.67 -12.28
CA ILE A 118 13.42 -7.98 -11.68
C ILE A 118 12.75 -9.15 -12.39
N ALA A 119 11.84 -8.87 -13.32
CA ALA A 119 11.06 -9.89 -14.03
C ALA A 119 11.85 -10.60 -15.12
N GLN A 120 11.46 -11.84 -15.38
CA GLN A 120 11.84 -12.53 -16.62
C GLN A 120 11.24 -11.81 -17.83
N PRO A 121 11.92 -11.81 -18.98
CA PRO A 121 11.39 -11.18 -20.19
C PRO A 121 9.96 -11.66 -20.49
N HIS A 122 9.11 -10.72 -20.88
CA HIS A 122 7.70 -10.98 -21.26
C HIS A 122 6.83 -11.65 -20.18
N SER A 123 7.23 -11.65 -18.90
CA SER A 123 6.45 -12.27 -17.82
C SER A 123 5.52 -11.32 -17.09
N VAL A 124 5.71 -9.99 -17.22
CA VAL A 124 4.83 -9.01 -16.58
C VAL A 124 3.44 -9.06 -17.23
N ARG A 125 2.41 -9.23 -16.40
CA ARG A 125 1.00 -9.34 -16.80
C ARG A 125 0.10 -8.51 -15.90
N VAL A 126 -1.04 -8.10 -16.43
CA VAL A 126 -2.13 -7.45 -15.68
C VAL A 126 -3.38 -8.31 -15.85
N PRO A 127 -3.53 -9.39 -15.07
CA PRO A 127 -4.63 -10.35 -15.24
C PRO A 127 -5.98 -9.77 -14.82
N ALA A 128 -5.99 -8.81 -13.89
CA ALA A 128 -7.20 -8.13 -13.44
C ALA A 128 -6.95 -6.62 -13.44
N LEU A 129 -7.77 -5.89 -14.19
CA LEU A 129 -7.75 -4.44 -14.29
C LEU A 129 -9.12 -3.89 -13.89
N PHE A 130 -9.13 -2.85 -13.03
CA PHE A 130 -10.34 -2.19 -12.53
C PHE A 130 -11.31 -3.11 -11.80
N HIS A 131 -10.80 -4.06 -11.05
CA HIS A 131 -11.64 -4.88 -10.16
C HIS A 131 -12.17 -3.99 -9.03
N THR A 132 -13.49 -4.11 -8.76
CA THR A 132 -14.11 -3.40 -7.62
C THR A 132 -14.34 -4.37 -6.48
N GLU A 133 -13.84 -4.02 -5.31
CA GLU A 133 -13.93 -4.81 -4.08
C GLU A 133 -14.76 -4.05 -3.05
N GLY A 134 -15.79 -4.73 -2.51
CA GLY A 134 -16.64 -4.17 -1.45
C GLY A 134 -15.98 -4.33 -0.08
N LEU A 135 -15.54 -3.24 0.51
CA LEU A 135 -15.16 -3.18 1.92
C LEU A 135 -16.37 -2.75 2.78
N PRO A 136 -16.33 -2.91 4.10
CA PRO A 136 -17.48 -2.59 4.94
C PRO A 136 -18.04 -1.17 4.78
N THR A 137 -17.17 -0.19 4.53
CA THR A 137 -17.53 1.24 4.47
C THR A 137 -17.42 1.85 3.09
N VAL A 138 -16.70 1.21 2.16
CA VAL A 138 -16.43 1.77 0.85
C VAL A 138 -16.31 0.69 -0.21
N TRP A 139 -16.49 1.06 -1.47
CA TRP A 139 -15.99 0.36 -2.64
C TRP A 139 -14.59 0.83 -2.97
N GLN A 140 -13.71 -0.11 -3.29
CA GLN A 140 -12.35 0.17 -3.73
C GLN A 140 -12.10 -0.41 -5.13
N MET A 141 -11.34 0.31 -5.95
CA MET A 141 -10.88 -0.21 -7.24
C MET A 141 -9.45 -0.70 -7.10
N THR A 142 -9.21 -1.96 -7.47
CA THR A 142 -7.90 -2.62 -7.44
C THR A 142 -7.53 -3.12 -8.83
N SER A 143 -6.24 -3.34 -9.04
CA SER A 143 -5.71 -4.01 -10.23
C SER A 143 -4.58 -4.93 -9.84
N ASP A 144 -4.44 -6.06 -10.52
CA ASP A 144 -3.35 -7.01 -10.27
C ASP A 144 -2.24 -6.82 -11.30
N VAL A 145 -1.00 -6.66 -10.80
CA VAL A 145 0.20 -6.69 -11.64
C VAL A 145 1.07 -7.86 -11.18
N GLN A 146 1.31 -8.80 -12.07
CA GLN A 146 2.03 -10.04 -11.76
C GLN A 146 3.26 -10.18 -12.65
N ALA A 147 4.27 -10.88 -12.13
CA ALA A 147 5.44 -11.26 -12.91
C ALA A 147 6.07 -12.56 -12.39
N ARG A 148 6.92 -13.18 -13.21
CA ARG A 148 7.90 -14.16 -12.78
C ARG A 148 9.22 -13.43 -12.57
N THR A 149 9.80 -13.53 -11.36
CA THR A 149 11.12 -12.97 -11.10
C THR A 149 12.21 -13.80 -11.76
N ARG A 150 13.34 -13.18 -12.06
CA ARG A 150 14.50 -13.91 -12.57
C ARG A 150 15.01 -14.90 -11.52
N PRO A 151 15.60 -16.02 -11.92
CA PRO A 151 16.32 -16.90 -10.98
C PRO A 151 17.37 -16.10 -10.18
N GLY A 152 17.50 -16.39 -8.90
CA GLY A 152 18.42 -15.71 -7.99
C GLY A 152 17.98 -14.32 -7.53
N THR A 153 16.77 -13.85 -7.89
CA THR A 153 16.20 -12.62 -7.34
C THR A 153 16.05 -12.77 -5.82
N THR A 154 16.61 -11.83 -5.08
CA THR A 154 16.53 -11.78 -3.62
C THR A 154 15.39 -10.86 -3.15
N LEU A 155 14.98 -10.97 -1.88
CA LEU A 155 14.04 -10.02 -1.28
C LEU A 155 14.57 -8.58 -1.33
N GLY A 156 15.89 -8.41 -1.19
CA GLY A 156 16.56 -7.10 -1.35
C GLY A 156 16.34 -6.51 -2.75
N ASP A 157 16.45 -7.35 -3.81
CA ASP A 157 16.19 -6.91 -5.18
C ASP A 157 14.72 -6.51 -5.39
N VAL A 158 13.79 -7.25 -4.78
CA VAL A 158 12.36 -6.91 -4.81
C VAL A 158 12.12 -5.53 -4.20
N PHE A 159 12.69 -5.26 -3.01
CA PHE A 159 12.59 -3.95 -2.39
C PHE A 159 13.28 -2.86 -3.22
N ALA A 160 14.47 -3.09 -3.73
CA ALA A 160 15.18 -2.12 -4.57
C ALA A 160 14.43 -1.77 -5.86
N ALA A 161 13.62 -2.69 -6.38
CA ALA A 161 12.80 -2.45 -7.56
C ALA A 161 11.51 -1.69 -7.25
N LEU A 162 10.79 -2.07 -6.19
CA LEU A 162 9.42 -1.63 -5.93
C LEU A 162 9.32 -0.49 -4.91
N PHE A 163 10.23 -0.44 -3.92
CA PHE A 163 10.13 0.53 -2.83
C PHE A 163 10.67 1.91 -3.22
N PRO A 164 10.04 3.00 -2.76
CA PRO A 164 8.74 3.03 -2.09
C PRO A 164 7.59 2.75 -3.07
N CYS A 165 6.44 2.32 -2.52
CA CYS A 165 5.27 1.98 -3.34
C CYS A 165 4.81 3.16 -4.17
N GLY A 166 4.52 2.92 -5.45
CA GLY A 166 4.07 3.96 -6.39
C GLY A 166 2.75 4.60 -6.02
N SER A 167 1.83 3.81 -5.43
CA SER A 167 0.49 4.28 -5.02
C SER A 167 0.50 5.38 -3.96
N VAL A 168 1.57 5.44 -3.14
CA VAL A 168 1.75 6.42 -2.06
C VAL A 168 2.87 7.43 -2.33
N THR A 169 3.46 7.41 -3.52
CA THR A 169 4.44 8.40 -3.98
C THR A 169 3.91 9.22 -5.14
N GLY A 170 3.83 8.65 -6.31
CA GLY A 170 3.36 9.31 -7.52
C GLY A 170 4.17 8.91 -8.76
N ALA A 171 3.88 9.56 -9.86
CA ALA A 171 4.48 9.27 -11.16
C ALA A 171 4.92 10.57 -11.87
N PRO A 172 6.15 10.63 -12.44
CA PRO A 172 7.26 9.66 -12.34
C PRO A 172 7.81 9.55 -10.91
N LYS A 173 8.12 8.33 -10.45
CA LYS A 173 8.43 8.03 -9.02
C LYS A 173 9.55 8.89 -8.44
N VAL A 174 10.69 8.99 -9.11
CA VAL A 174 11.86 9.74 -8.60
C VAL A 174 11.51 11.23 -8.43
N ARG A 175 10.81 11.81 -9.41
CA ARG A 175 10.41 13.22 -9.34
C ARG A 175 9.38 13.46 -8.24
N ALA A 176 8.42 12.55 -8.09
CA ALA A 176 7.44 12.60 -7.00
C ALA A 176 8.12 12.55 -5.62
N MET A 177 9.10 11.66 -5.43
CA MET A 177 9.86 11.57 -4.18
C MET A 177 10.65 12.85 -3.87
N GLN A 178 11.26 13.48 -4.87
CA GLN A 178 11.95 14.77 -4.72
C GLN A 178 10.97 15.87 -4.27
N MET A 179 9.78 15.91 -4.87
CA MET A 179 8.74 16.87 -4.52
C MET A 179 8.19 16.63 -3.11
N ILE A 180 7.90 15.38 -2.75
CA ILE A 180 7.48 14.99 -1.40
C ILE A 180 8.50 15.49 -0.36
N ARG A 181 9.79 15.22 -0.59
CA ARG A 181 10.85 15.68 0.30
C ARG A 181 10.92 17.20 0.45
N ALA A 182 10.57 17.94 -0.61
CA ALA A 182 10.58 19.41 -0.59
C ALA A 182 9.35 19.99 0.10
N LEU A 183 8.20 19.30 0.06
CA LEU A 183 6.92 19.80 0.56
C LEU A 183 6.59 19.32 1.97
N GLU A 184 6.97 18.11 2.34
CA GLU A 184 6.64 17.54 3.65
C GLU A 184 7.67 17.96 4.69
N ALA A 185 7.19 18.52 5.82
CA ALA A 185 8.05 19.06 6.87
C ALA A 185 8.81 17.99 7.68
N ALA A 186 8.35 16.73 7.64
CA ALA A 186 8.92 15.63 8.41
C ALA A 186 8.88 14.31 7.64
N PRO A 187 9.77 13.35 7.96
CA PRO A 187 9.71 12.01 7.40
C PRO A 187 8.40 11.30 7.77
N ARG A 188 7.89 10.51 6.85
CA ARG A 188 6.65 9.72 7.03
C ARG A 188 6.78 8.58 8.05
N GLY A 189 8.01 8.19 8.40
CA GLY A 189 8.27 7.05 9.27
C GLY A 189 7.76 5.73 8.69
N VAL A 190 6.99 4.99 9.49
CA VAL A 190 6.37 3.72 9.06
C VAL A 190 5.26 3.95 8.03
N TYR A 191 4.54 5.08 8.12
CA TYR A 191 3.47 5.42 7.20
C TYR A 191 3.98 5.49 5.75
N CYS A 192 3.27 4.86 4.81
CA CYS A 192 3.70 4.69 3.41
C CYS A 192 5.00 3.88 3.22
N GLY A 193 5.47 3.19 4.24
CA GLY A 193 6.60 2.27 4.17
C GLY A 193 6.21 0.86 3.70
N ALA A 194 6.62 -0.16 4.45
CA ALA A 194 6.22 -1.55 4.24
C ALA A 194 6.21 -2.31 5.57
N ILE A 195 5.12 -3.02 5.85
CA ILE A 195 5.02 -3.98 6.97
C ILE A 195 4.66 -5.32 6.39
N GLY A 196 5.34 -6.37 6.84
CA GLY A 196 5.05 -7.69 6.31
C GLY A 196 5.67 -8.82 7.09
N VAL A 197 5.54 -10.00 6.52
CA VAL A 197 6.03 -11.25 7.06
C VAL A 197 6.84 -11.99 6.01
N VAL A 198 7.97 -12.54 6.42
CA VAL A 198 8.77 -13.46 5.62
C VAL A 198 8.74 -14.82 6.32
N ARG A 199 8.46 -15.87 5.55
CA ARG A 199 8.35 -17.23 6.06
C ARG A 199 9.02 -18.22 5.11
N PRO A 200 9.52 -19.35 5.60
CA PRO A 200 9.96 -20.44 4.73
C PRO A 200 8.81 -20.91 3.82
N ALA A 201 9.10 -21.19 2.56
CA ALA A 201 8.15 -21.60 1.54
C ALA A 201 8.53 -22.94 0.94
N GLY A 202 8.79 -23.93 1.75
CA GLY A 202 9.14 -25.28 1.29
C GLY A 202 10.19 -25.96 2.17
N VAL A 203 10.63 -27.14 1.73
CA VAL A 203 11.72 -27.91 2.35
C VAL A 203 13.05 -27.29 1.92
N ALA A 204 14.04 -27.28 2.82
CA ALA A 204 15.40 -26.84 2.51
C ALA A 204 15.98 -27.64 1.34
N GLY A 205 16.61 -26.93 0.41
CA GLY A 205 17.37 -27.53 -0.69
C GLY A 205 18.61 -28.26 -0.19
N PRO A 206 19.35 -28.91 -1.10
CA PRO A 206 20.61 -29.62 -0.75
C PRO A 206 21.68 -28.70 -0.14
N ASP A 207 21.59 -27.39 -0.40
CA ASP A 207 22.46 -26.33 0.14
C ASP A 207 22.01 -25.83 1.54
N GLY A 208 20.95 -26.42 2.10
CA GLY A 208 20.38 -26.01 3.38
C GLY A 208 19.53 -24.73 3.33
N LEU A 209 19.36 -24.12 2.14
CA LEU A 209 18.56 -22.92 1.97
C LEU A 209 17.09 -23.27 1.66
N CYS A 210 16.17 -22.58 2.31
CA CYS A 210 14.74 -22.65 2.01
C CYS A 210 14.33 -21.54 1.05
N SER A 211 13.46 -21.85 0.10
CA SER A 211 12.69 -20.82 -0.59
C SER A 211 11.91 -19.98 0.43
N VAL A 212 11.66 -18.73 0.12
CA VAL A 212 10.92 -17.82 1.00
C VAL A 212 9.62 -17.35 0.35
N ALA A 213 8.62 -17.13 1.20
CA ALA A 213 7.42 -16.39 0.85
C ALA A 213 7.41 -15.10 1.66
N ALA A 214 7.16 -13.97 0.99
CA ALA A 214 7.17 -12.65 1.59
C ALA A 214 5.92 -11.89 1.19
N THR A 215 5.11 -11.51 2.18
CA THR A 215 3.90 -10.70 1.97
C THR A 215 4.05 -9.39 2.71
N PHE A 216 3.95 -8.26 2.00
CA PHE A 216 4.07 -6.92 2.57
C PHE A 216 2.87 -6.06 2.19
N ASN A 217 2.40 -5.26 3.15
CA ASN A 217 1.40 -4.22 2.93
C ASN A 217 2.07 -2.86 2.72
N VAL A 218 1.28 -1.90 2.21
CA VAL A 218 1.57 -0.47 2.29
C VAL A 218 0.92 0.05 3.57
N PRO A 219 1.67 0.44 4.63
CA PRO A 219 1.08 0.84 5.90
C PRO A 219 0.41 2.21 5.81
N ILE A 220 -0.76 2.24 5.20
CA ILE A 220 -1.80 3.27 5.31
C ILE A 220 -2.81 2.81 6.37
N ARG A 221 -3.68 3.69 6.88
CA ARG A 221 -4.58 3.38 8.01
C ARG A 221 -3.79 2.77 9.18
N THR A 222 -2.67 3.42 9.49
CA THR A 222 -1.67 2.93 10.45
C THR A 222 -1.44 3.98 11.51
N VAL A 223 -1.53 3.56 12.76
CA VAL A 223 -1.31 4.40 13.95
C VAL A 223 0.02 3.99 14.60
N VAL A 224 0.85 4.98 14.90
CA VAL A 224 2.06 4.81 15.72
C VAL A 224 1.80 5.43 17.08
N LEU A 225 2.11 4.69 18.15
CA LEU A 225 1.96 5.15 19.52
C LEU A 225 3.32 5.53 20.09
N ARG A 226 3.38 6.69 20.72
CA ARG A 226 4.60 7.17 21.39
C ARG A 226 4.28 7.57 22.82
N ALA A 227 4.98 6.98 23.77
CA ALA A 227 4.89 7.38 25.17
C ALA A 227 5.60 8.73 25.37
N GLY A 228 4.91 9.70 25.95
CA GLY A 228 5.50 10.96 26.39
C GLY A 228 6.16 10.85 27.75
N ALA A 229 7.04 11.79 28.07
CA ALA A 229 7.71 11.87 29.37
C ALA A 229 6.72 12.14 30.53
N ASP A 230 5.56 12.68 30.23
CA ASP A 230 4.45 12.94 31.15
C ASP A 230 3.54 11.74 31.40
N GLY A 231 3.86 10.57 30.81
CA GLY A 231 3.04 9.37 30.84
C GLY A 231 1.85 9.37 29.88
N ALA A 232 1.63 10.45 29.13
CA ALA A 232 0.62 10.47 28.07
C ALA A 232 1.10 9.68 26.86
N THR A 233 0.17 9.02 26.17
CA THR A 233 0.49 8.34 24.92
C THR A 233 -0.06 9.14 23.73
N THR A 234 0.83 9.60 22.87
CA THR A 234 0.47 10.24 21.62
C THR A 234 0.23 9.17 20.54
N ALA A 235 -0.89 9.26 19.84
CA ALA A 235 -1.21 8.47 18.68
C ALA A 235 -1.04 9.32 17.42
N THR A 236 -0.24 8.86 16.46
CA THR A 236 -0.02 9.54 15.18
C THR A 236 -0.48 8.65 14.05
N CYS A 237 -1.33 9.19 13.17
CA CYS A 237 -1.79 8.53 11.95
C CYS A 237 -1.46 9.42 10.76
N GLY A 238 -0.78 8.88 9.75
CA GLY A 238 -0.60 9.59 8.49
C GLY A 238 -1.90 9.61 7.69
N ILE A 239 -2.21 10.75 7.09
CA ILE A 239 -3.27 10.94 6.11
C ILE A 239 -2.68 11.52 4.83
N GLY A 240 -3.24 11.21 3.69
CA GLY A 240 -2.70 11.71 2.42
C GLY A 240 -3.71 11.68 1.28
N SER A 241 -3.45 12.50 0.29
CA SER A 241 -4.23 12.58 -0.95
C SER A 241 -3.32 12.63 -2.16
N GLY A 242 -3.78 12.03 -3.25
CA GLY A 242 -3.14 12.14 -4.56
C GLY A 242 -3.50 13.47 -5.21
N ILE A 243 -2.49 14.29 -5.49
CA ILE A 243 -2.65 15.57 -6.19
C ILE A 243 -2.32 15.35 -7.67
N THR A 244 -3.29 15.59 -8.54
CA THR A 244 -3.15 15.56 -10.01
C THR A 244 -3.28 16.96 -10.59
N SER A 245 -3.03 17.13 -11.89
CA SER A 245 -3.15 18.44 -12.57
C SER A 245 -4.58 19.02 -12.54
N GLY A 246 -5.59 18.20 -12.28
CA GLY A 246 -6.99 18.63 -12.15
C GLY A 246 -7.45 18.87 -10.70
N ALA A 247 -6.55 18.73 -9.71
CA ALA A 247 -6.90 18.98 -8.32
C ALA A 247 -7.09 20.47 -8.07
N THR A 248 -8.14 20.82 -7.32
CA THR A 248 -8.40 22.18 -6.84
C THR A 248 -8.15 22.28 -5.34
N ALA A 249 -7.98 23.50 -4.80
CA ALA A 249 -7.72 23.69 -3.37
C ALA A 249 -8.89 23.25 -2.48
N ASP A 250 -10.09 23.11 -3.05
CA ASP A 250 -11.33 22.75 -2.36
C ASP A 250 -11.71 21.26 -2.57
N ALA A 251 -10.82 20.43 -3.15
CA ALA A 251 -11.07 19.03 -3.50
C ALA A 251 -10.46 18.05 -2.50
#